data_791a8db3ff95eca1bf63e44380b2adf0
#
_entry.id   791a8db3ff95eca1bf63e44380b2adf0
#
_cell.length_a   1.000
_cell.length_b   1.000
_cell.length_c   1.000
_cell.angle_alpha   90.00
_cell.angle_beta   90.00
_cell.angle_gamma   90.00
#
_symmetry.space_group_name_H-M   'P 1'
#
loop_
_entity.id
_entity.type
_entity.pdbx_description
1 polymer ?
#
loop_
_entity_poly.entity_id
_entity_poly.type
_entity_poly.pdbx_seq_one_letter_code
_entity_poly.pdbx_strand_id
1 'polypeptide(L)' 'MIEPRLPKYQWGQRVHVLADLRNDGSYPDAGVDAVLARAGETGEIVQVGTHTETNTPVYLIEFAGLRVIGCLEEEIEPL' A
#
# COMPACT_ATOMS: atom_id res chain seq x y z
N MET A 1 -13.92 12.75 -19.80
CA MET A 1 -13.00 13.16 -18.72
C MET A 1 -13.08 12.17 -17.58
N ILE A 2 -11.94 11.69 -17.12
CA ILE A 2 -11.88 10.75 -16.00
C ILE A 2 -11.66 11.54 -14.73
N GLU A 3 -12.59 11.40 -13.78
CA GLU A 3 -12.42 12.07 -12.49
C GLU A 3 -11.46 11.27 -11.62
N PRO A 4 -10.57 11.94 -10.85
CA PRO A 4 -9.69 11.23 -9.92
C PRO A 4 -10.53 10.55 -8.84
N ARG A 5 -10.13 9.35 -8.47
CA ARG A 5 -10.75 8.67 -7.32
C ARG A 5 -10.30 9.35 -6.03
N LEU A 6 -11.25 9.58 -5.15
CA LEU A 6 -10.93 10.09 -3.83
C LEU A 6 -10.45 8.94 -2.93
N PRO A 7 -9.37 9.15 -2.16
CA PRO A 7 -8.90 8.11 -1.25
C PRO A 7 -9.94 7.77 -0.19
N LYS A 8 -10.16 6.49 0.06
CA LYS A 8 -11.05 6.00 1.11
C LYS A 8 -10.41 6.11 2.49
N TYR A 9 -9.09 5.97 2.56
CA TYR A 9 -8.36 5.87 3.81
C TYR A 9 -7.50 7.10 4.00
N GLN A 10 -7.13 7.37 5.24
CA GLN A 10 -6.42 8.60 5.57
C GLN A 10 -5.08 8.31 6.23
N TRP A 11 -4.20 9.30 6.17
CA TRP A 11 -2.94 9.29 6.87
C TRP A 11 -3.15 9.01 8.35
N GLY A 12 -2.36 8.12 8.91
CA GLY A 12 -2.45 7.72 10.31
C GLY A 12 -3.40 6.58 10.59
N GLN A 13 -4.20 6.17 9.59
CA GLN A 13 -5.13 5.08 9.76
C GLN A 13 -4.39 3.75 9.77
N ARG A 14 -4.81 2.82 10.63
CA ARG A 14 -4.24 1.49 10.69
C ARG A 14 -5.04 0.53 9.82
N VAL A 15 -4.32 -0.29 9.09
CA VAL A 15 -4.90 -1.22 8.11
C VAL A 15 -4.18 -2.56 8.19
N HIS A 16 -4.78 -3.58 7.59
CA HIS A 16 -4.10 -4.86 7.37
C HIS A 16 -4.19 -5.23 5.89
N VAL A 17 -3.24 -6.03 5.44
CA VAL A 17 -3.23 -6.50 4.05
C VAL A 17 -4.11 -7.72 3.89
N LEU A 18 -4.83 -7.77 2.77
CA LEU A 18 -5.79 -8.85 2.49
C LEU A 18 -5.11 -10.07 1.88
N ALA A 19 -3.96 -9.89 1.24
CA ALA A 19 -3.20 -10.96 0.61
C ALA A 19 -1.72 -10.62 0.67
N ASP A 20 -0.86 -11.61 0.41
CA ASP A 20 0.58 -11.38 0.38
C ASP A 20 0.92 -10.36 -0.72
N LEU A 21 1.71 -9.35 -0.35
CA LEU A 21 2.21 -8.35 -1.28
C LEU A 21 3.60 -8.76 -1.75
N ARG A 22 3.75 -8.92 -3.04
CA ARG A 22 5.03 -9.30 -3.64
C ARG A 22 5.67 -8.11 -4.32
N ASN A 23 7.00 -8.11 -4.32
CA ASN A 23 7.77 -7.05 -4.93
C ASN A 23 7.69 -7.16 -6.46
N ASP A 24 7.16 -6.10 -7.09
CA ASP A 24 7.10 -6.00 -8.55
C ASP A 24 8.35 -5.35 -9.14
N GLY A 25 9.39 -5.17 -8.32
CA GLY A 25 10.62 -4.51 -8.71
C GLY A 25 10.74 -3.08 -8.23
N SER A 26 9.66 -2.51 -7.69
CA SER A 26 9.68 -1.13 -7.22
C SER A 26 10.31 -0.96 -5.84
N TYR A 27 10.47 -2.03 -5.08
CA TYR A 27 11.10 -1.99 -3.77
C TYR A 27 12.55 -2.47 -3.91
N PRO A 28 13.54 -1.58 -3.78
CA PRO A 28 14.91 -1.91 -4.16
C PRO A 28 15.65 -2.81 -3.17
N ASP A 29 15.16 -2.90 -1.93
CA ASP A 29 15.87 -3.65 -0.88
C ASP A 29 15.53 -5.13 -0.87
N ALA A 30 14.71 -5.59 -1.80
CA ALA A 30 14.31 -6.99 -1.90
C ALA A 30 14.30 -7.44 -3.35
N GLY A 31 14.42 -8.74 -3.57
CA GLY A 31 14.36 -9.30 -4.92
C GLY A 31 12.96 -9.23 -5.52
N VAL A 32 12.89 -9.35 -6.84
CA VAL A 32 11.61 -9.43 -7.54
C VAL A 32 10.85 -10.67 -7.05
N ASP A 33 9.55 -10.53 -6.87
CA ASP A 33 8.65 -11.56 -6.32
C ASP A 33 8.87 -11.88 -4.83
N ALA A 34 9.78 -11.21 -4.15
CA ALA A 34 9.90 -11.36 -2.70
C ALA A 34 8.61 -10.89 -2.02
N VAL A 35 8.20 -11.59 -0.97
CA VAL A 35 7.04 -11.18 -0.18
C VAL A 35 7.43 -10.00 0.69
N LEU A 36 6.81 -8.86 0.44
CA LEU A 36 7.09 -7.63 1.19
C LEU A 36 6.21 -7.52 2.43
N ALA A 37 5.00 -8.03 2.36
CA ALA A 37 4.08 -8.10 3.49
C ALA A 37 3.19 -9.33 3.31
N ARG A 38 2.85 -9.98 4.41
CA ARG A 38 2.01 -11.19 4.37
C ARG A 38 0.58 -10.84 4.69
N ALA A 39 -0.35 -11.63 4.16
CA ALA A 39 -1.77 -11.48 4.43
C ALA A 39 -2.01 -11.39 5.94
N GLY A 40 -2.81 -10.42 6.36
CA GLY A 40 -3.10 -10.17 7.78
C GLY A 40 -2.10 -9.29 8.49
N GLU A 41 -0.97 -8.99 7.89
CA GLU A 41 0.02 -8.10 8.49
C GLU A 41 -0.55 -6.69 8.59
N THR A 42 -0.32 -6.01 9.73
CA THR A 42 -0.86 -4.68 9.99
C THR A 42 0.20 -3.62 9.82
N GLY A 43 -0.26 -2.43 9.45
CA GLY A 43 0.62 -1.27 9.29
C GLY A 43 -0.17 0.02 9.44
N GLU A 44 0.55 1.13 9.32
CA GLU A 44 -0.05 2.46 9.44
C GLU A 44 0.18 3.23 8.15
N ILE A 45 -0.86 3.91 7.68
CA ILE A 45 -0.74 4.75 6.49
C ILE A 45 0.07 6.00 6.85
N VAL A 46 1.22 6.15 6.20
CA VAL A 46 2.13 7.26 6.47
C VAL A 46 2.12 8.29 5.35
N GLN A 47 1.54 7.96 4.21
CA GLN A 47 1.35 8.91 3.12
C GLN A 47 0.27 8.40 2.18
N VAL A 48 -0.50 9.33 1.61
CA VAL A 48 -1.50 9.04 0.60
C VAL A 48 -1.13 9.80 -0.66
N GLY A 49 -1.06 9.10 -1.77
CA GLY A 49 -0.76 9.68 -3.07
C GLY A 49 -1.71 9.19 -4.14
N THR A 50 -1.42 9.57 -5.37
CA THR A 50 -2.22 9.17 -6.52
C THR A 50 -1.29 8.71 -7.63
N HIS A 51 -1.61 7.54 -8.21
CA HIS A 51 -0.94 7.09 -9.41
C HIS A 51 -1.52 7.86 -10.59
N THR A 52 -0.73 8.75 -11.18
CA THR A 52 -1.24 9.74 -12.14
C THR A 52 -1.77 9.11 -13.43
N GLU A 53 -1.20 8.00 -13.87
CA GLU A 53 -1.63 7.37 -15.11
C GLU A 53 -3.03 6.79 -15.02
N THR A 54 -3.41 6.30 -13.84
CA THR A 54 -4.69 5.63 -13.65
C THR A 54 -5.63 6.39 -12.73
N ASN A 55 -5.19 7.51 -12.16
CA ASN A 55 -5.90 8.27 -11.13
C ASN A 55 -6.31 7.39 -9.94
N THR A 56 -5.45 6.44 -9.59
CA THR A 56 -5.73 5.45 -8.54
C THR A 56 -5.02 5.86 -7.26
N PRO A 57 -5.71 5.90 -6.11
CA PRO A 57 -5.05 6.18 -4.85
C PRO A 57 -4.01 5.10 -4.51
N VAL A 58 -2.87 5.55 -4.01
CA VAL A 58 -1.80 4.67 -3.54
C VAL A 58 -1.48 5.06 -2.11
N TYR A 59 -1.39 4.07 -1.24
CA TYR A 59 -1.12 4.30 0.18
C TYR A 59 0.26 3.78 0.52
N LEU A 60 1.09 4.64 1.08
CA LEU A 60 2.37 4.21 1.63
C LEU A 60 2.13 3.76 3.06
N ILE A 61 2.40 2.50 3.33
CA ILE A 61 2.09 1.88 4.61
C ILE A 61 3.38 1.42 5.26
N GLU A 62 3.57 1.85 6.50
CA GLU A 62 4.72 1.44 7.28
C GLU A 62 4.36 0.19 8.07
N PHE A 63 5.08 -0.90 7.79
CA PHE A 63 4.93 -2.18 8.47
C PHE A 63 6.04 -2.34 9.53
N ALA A 64 5.97 -3.42 10.28
CA ALA A 64 7.00 -3.76 11.26
C ALA A 64 8.39 -3.77 10.61
N GLY A 65 9.40 -3.30 11.33
CA GLY A 65 10.76 -3.19 10.80
C GLY A 65 10.98 -1.95 9.97
N LEU A 66 10.07 -0.98 10.03
CA LEU A 66 10.16 0.30 9.33
C LEU A 66 10.13 0.15 7.80
N ARG A 67 9.53 -0.92 7.30
CA ARG A 67 9.33 -1.10 5.86
C ARG A 67 8.14 -0.26 5.40
N VAL A 68 8.35 0.60 4.41
CA VAL A 68 7.28 1.40 3.82
C VAL A 68 6.99 0.87 2.42
N ILE A 69 5.76 0.42 2.21
CA ILE A 69 5.37 -0.26 0.97
C ILE A 69 4.12 0.40 0.40
N GLY A 70 4.13 0.65 -0.91
CA GLY A 70 2.98 1.21 -1.61
C GLY A 70 1.91 0.14 -1.85
N CYS A 71 0.68 0.45 -1.47
CA CYS A 71 -0.46 -0.47 -1.60
C CYS A 71 -1.63 0.21 -2.28
N LEU A 72 -2.42 -0.56 -3.00
CA LEU A 72 -3.69 -0.10 -3.57
C LEU A 72 -4.81 -0.32 -2.56
N GLU A 73 -5.92 0.40 -2.76
CA GLU A 73 -7.07 0.30 -1.85
C GLU A 73 -7.59 -1.13 -1.71
N GLU A 74 -7.63 -1.85 -2.82
CA GLU A 74 -8.15 -3.21 -2.84
C GLU A 74 -7.22 -4.23 -2.18
N GLU A 75 -6.00 -3.83 -1.84
CA GLU A 75 -5.03 -4.71 -1.19
C GLU A 75 -5.07 -4.63 0.33
N ILE A 76 -5.78 -3.65 0.87
CA ILE A 76 -5.80 -3.37 2.30
C ILE A 76 -7.23 -3.18 2.80
N GLU A 77 -7.38 -3.30 4.12
CA GLU A 77 -8.65 -3.09 4.80
C GLU A 77 -8.38 -2.45 6.16
N PRO A 78 -9.24 -1.51 6.62
CA PRO A 78 -9.04 -0.88 7.91
C PRO A 78 -9.24 -1.88 9.06
N LEU A 79 -8.50 -1.65 10.14
CA LEU A 79 -8.65 -2.43 11.36
C LEU A 79 -9.94 -2.09 12.08
#